data_627395f1c0ae9f76aad862e19b942f96
#
_entry.id   627395f1c0ae9f76aad862e19b942f96
#
_cell.length_a   1.000
_cell.length_b   1.000
_cell.length_c   1.000
_cell.angle_alpha   90.00
_cell.angle_beta   90.00
_cell.angle_gamma   90.00
#
_symmetry.space_group_name_H-M   'P 1'
#
loop_
_entity.id
_entity.type
_entity.pdbx_description
1 polymer ?
#
loop_
_entity_poly.entity_id
_entity_poly.type
_entity_poly.pdbx_seq_one_letter_code
_entity_poly.pdbx_strand_id
1 'polypeptide(L)'
;MLVRWRSELTQLGQRLRACADAADWQQVQQLDSRLAQRLTQLRQLPAVKRQLAAELATLQSLHHSVMASMLRVRDELEQEMARFNDQREGLRAYEESREWL
;
A
#
# COMPACT_ATOMS: atom_id res chain seq x y z
N MET A 1 -1.28 29.23 6.76
CA MET A 1 -1.25 28.35 5.58
C MET A 1 -0.20 27.25 5.69
N LEU A 2 1.06 27.59 5.93
CA LEU A 2 2.16 26.62 6.06
C LEU A 2 1.97 25.64 7.20
N VAL A 3 1.58 26.10 8.39
CA VAL A 3 1.30 25.28 9.57
C VAL A 3 0.20 24.25 9.29
N ARG A 4 -0.84 24.66 8.56
CA ARG A 4 -1.95 23.78 8.21
C ARG A 4 -1.50 22.68 7.23
N TRP A 5 -0.70 23.01 6.23
CA TRP A 5 -0.11 22.05 5.31
C TRP A 5 0.79 21.03 6.03
N ARG A 6 1.66 21.53 6.90
CA ARG A 6 2.59 20.70 7.66
C ARG A 6 1.83 19.71 8.54
N SER A 7 0.83 20.21 9.28
CA SER A 7 -0.01 19.39 10.15
C SER A 7 -0.77 18.31 9.34
N GLU A 8 -1.34 18.69 8.22
CA GLU A 8 -2.13 17.77 7.38
C GLU A 8 -1.27 16.67 6.77
N LEU A 9 -0.11 17.02 6.22
CA LEU A 9 0.83 16.04 5.65
C LEU A 9 1.36 15.08 6.72
N THR A 10 1.67 15.59 7.90
CA THR A 10 2.11 14.77 9.03
C THR A 10 1.01 13.79 9.46
N GLN A 11 -0.23 14.25 9.56
CA GLN A 11 -1.36 13.39 9.93
C GLN A 11 -1.64 12.32 8.86
N LEU A 12 -1.58 12.67 7.59
CA LEU A 12 -1.75 11.71 6.50
C LEU A 12 -0.68 10.62 6.55
N GLY A 13 0.57 11.01 6.80
CA GLY A 13 1.68 10.06 6.96
C GLY A 13 1.48 9.11 8.13
N GLN A 14 1.08 9.64 9.29
CA GLN A 14 0.83 8.84 10.49
C GLN A 14 -0.32 7.85 10.29
N ARG A 15 -1.41 8.28 9.66
CA ARG A 15 -2.56 7.42 9.35
C ARG A 15 -2.19 6.33 8.35
N LEU A 16 -1.44 6.70 7.33
CA LEU A 16 -0.97 5.76 6.32
C LEU A 16 -0.14 4.65 6.95
N ARG A 17 0.78 5.02 7.84
CA ARG A 17 1.61 4.06 8.59
C ARG A 17 0.76 3.16 9.49
N ALA A 18 -0.16 3.75 10.25
CA ALA A 18 -1.04 2.99 11.15
C ALA A 18 -1.91 1.99 10.39
N CYS A 19 -2.48 2.41 9.26
CA CYS A 19 -3.32 1.53 8.44
C CYS A 19 -2.50 0.40 7.80
N ALA A 20 -1.29 0.68 7.35
CA ALA A 20 -0.38 -0.32 6.80
C ALA A 20 0.04 -1.34 7.86
N ASP A 21 0.36 -0.89 9.07
CA ASP A 21 0.71 -1.76 10.19
C ASP A 21 -0.46 -2.65 10.61
N ALA A 22 -1.69 -2.16 10.47
CA ALA A 22 -2.91 -2.91 10.72
C ALA A 22 -3.34 -3.79 9.53
N ALA A 23 -2.61 -3.75 8.43
CA ALA A 23 -2.95 -4.44 7.17
C ALA A 23 -4.32 -4.04 6.60
N ASP A 24 -4.75 -2.82 6.87
CA ASP A 24 -6.00 -2.25 6.35
C ASP A 24 -5.72 -1.59 4.98
N TRP A 25 -5.54 -2.40 3.97
CA TRP A 25 -5.12 -1.96 2.63
C TRP A 25 -6.17 -1.12 1.92
N GLN A 26 -7.45 -1.30 2.23
CA GLN A 26 -8.52 -0.45 1.70
C GLN A 26 -8.36 0.99 2.18
N GLN A 27 -8.09 1.20 3.47
CA GLN A 27 -7.82 2.51 4.04
C GLN A 27 -6.52 3.10 3.49
N VAL A 28 -5.50 2.28 3.29
CA VAL A 28 -4.23 2.71 2.66
C VAL A 28 -4.51 3.29 1.27
N GLN A 29 -5.32 2.63 0.45
CA GLN A 29 -5.70 3.13 -0.88
C GLN A 29 -6.45 4.45 -0.82
N GLN A 30 -7.38 4.60 0.10
CA GLN A 30 -8.15 5.85 0.29
C GLN A 30 -7.24 7.00 0.72
N LEU A 31 -6.33 6.75 1.66
CA LEU A 31 -5.35 7.73 2.12
C LEU A 31 -4.37 8.10 1.02
N ASP A 32 -3.94 7.15 0.21
CA ASP A 32 -3.05 7.39 -0.93
C ASP A 32 -3.71 8.31 -1.97
N SER A 33 -4.97 8.07 -2.29
CA SER A 33 -5.75 8.92 -3.20
C SER A 33 -5.88 10.34 -2.67
N ARG A 34 -6.15 10.50 -1.38
CA ARG A 34 -6.25 11.79 -0.72
C ARG A 34 -4.90 12.50 -0.73
N LEU A 35 -3.83 11.79 -0.45
CA LEU A 35 -2.48 12.32 -0.51
C LEU A 35 -2.14 12.82 -1.92
N ALA A 36 -2.45 12.05 -2.95
CA ALA A 36 -2.21 12.43 -4.35
C ALA A 36 -2.96 13.72 -4.71
N GLN A 37 -4.20 13.88 -4.26
CA GLN A 37 -4.98 15.10 -4.48
C GLN A 37 -4.32 16.30 -3.80
N ARG A 38 -3.88 16.14 -2.56
CA ARG A 38 -3.23 17.22 -1.81
C ARG A 38 -1.89 17.61 -2.42
N LEU A 39 -1.11 16.65 -2.88
CA LEU A 39 0.16 16.92 -3.56
C LEU A 39 -0.05 17.66 -4.90
N THR A 40 -1.10 17.33 -5.62
CA THR A 40 -1.49 18.05 -6.83
C THR A 40 -1.81 19.52 -6.54
N GLN A 41 -2.55 19.78 -5.46
CA GLN A 41 -2.84 21.15 -5.00
C GLN A 41 -1.55 21.89 -4.59
N LEU A 42 -0.63 21.19 -3.92
CA LEU A 42 0.63 21.77 -3.47
C LEU A 42 1.53 22.18 -4.63
N ARG A 43 1.47 21.49 -5.76
CA ARG A 43 2.20 21.87 -7.00
C ARG A 43 1.82 23.25 -7.51
N GLN A 44 0.63 23.72 -7.18
CA GLN A 44 0.14 25.06 -7.51
C GLN A 44 0.74 26.13 -6.61
N LEU A 45 1.43 25.74 -5.54
CA LEU A 45 1.98 26.63 -4.52
C LEU A 45 3.49 26.38 -4.34
N PRO A 46 4.32 26.73 -5.34
CA PRO A 46 5.74 26.35 -5.32
C PRO A 46 6.53 26.91 -4.14
N ALA A 47 6.18 28.09 -3.64
CA ALA A 47 6.84 28.66 -2.46
C ALA A 47 6.56 27.85 -1.20
N VAL A 48 5.32 27.42 -0.99
CA VAL A 48 4.91 26.59 0.13
C VAL A 48 5.56 25.20 0.01
N LYS A 49 5.57 24.63 -1.19
CA LYS A 49 6.18 23.34 -1.46
C LYS A 49 7.67 23.31 -1.07
N ARG A 50 8.41 24.37 -1.40
CA ARG A 50 9.83 24.48 -1.04
C ARG A 50 10.04 24.49 0.47
N GLN A 51 9.18 25.16 1.23
CA GLN A 51 9.24 25.22 2.67
C GLN A 51 8.89 23.89 3.35
N LEU A 52 8.19 23.00 2.63
CA LEU A 52 7.80 21.68 3.11
C LEU A 52 8.71 20.55 2.60
N ALA A 53 9.88 20.88 2.07
CA ALA A 53 10.78 19.90 1.45
C ALA A 53 11.15 18.73 2.39
N ALA A 54 11.41 19.02 3.67
CA ALA A 54 11.74 18.00 4.66
C ALA A 54 10.55 17.05 4.94
N GLU A 55 9.37 17.62 5.11
CA GLU A 55 8.12 16.86 5.35
C GLU A 55 7.78 16.00 4.13
N LEU A 56 7.96 16.54 2.92
CA LEU A 56 7.70 15.81 1.70
C LEU A 56 8.67 14.65 1.50
N ALA A 57 9.94 14.84 1.85
CA ALA A 57 10.95 13.77 1.79
C ALA A 57 10.61 12.62 2.76
N THR A 58 10.22 12.96 3.99
CA THR A 58 9.79 11.98 4.99
C THR A 58 8.56 11.22 4.50
N LEU A 59 7.59 11.92 3.95
CA LEU A 59 6.35 11.33 3.45
C LEU A 59 6.62 10.42 2.24
N GLN A 60 7.52 10.80 1.36
CA GLN A 60 7.92 10.00 0.21
C GLN A 60 8.57 8.68 0.65
N SER A 61 9.47 8.71 1.63
CA SER A 61 10.09 7.51 2.20
C SER A 61 9.06 6.59 2.85
N LEU A 62 8.13 7.16 3.60
CA LEU A 62 7.06 6.42 4.25
C LEU A 62 6.14 5.77 3.21
N HIS A 63 5.72 6.51 2.20
CA HIS A 63 4.88 6.02 1.12
C HIS A 63 5.55 4.86 0.38
N HIS A 64 6.83 5.00 0.07
CA HIS A 64 7.62 3.95 -0.57
C HIS A 64 7.65 2.67 0.27
N SER A 65 7.87 2.80 1.58
CA SER A 65 7.89 1.68 2.53
C SER A 65 6.52 0.99 2.61
N VAL A 66 5.43 1.76 2.66
CA VAL A 66 4.05 1.24 2.70
C VAL A 66 3.73 0.48 1.41
N MET A 67 4.08 1.03 0.25
CA MET A 67 3.84 0.38 -1.04
C MET A 67 4.65 -0.91 -1.18
N ALA A 68 5.89 -0.94 -0.70
CA ALA A 68 6.71 -2.15 -0.68
C ALA A 68 6.08 -3.25 0.19
N SER A 69 5.51 -2.89 1.35
CA SER A 69 4.79 -3.82 2.23
C SER A 69 3.56 -4.39 1.54
N MET A 70 2.80 -3.54 0.86
CA MET A 70 1.59 -3.93 0.13
C MET A 70 1.90 -4.93 -0.99
N LEU A 71 2.96 -4.68 -1.77
CA LEU A 71 3.42 -5.58 -2.82
C LEU A 71 3.88 -6.93 -2.26
N ARG A 72 4.54 -6.93 -1.12
CA ARG A 72 5.00 -8.14 -0.44
C ARG A 72 3.83 -9.03 -0.02
N VAL A 73 2.80 -8.43 0.57
CA VAL A 73 1.57 -9.13 0.97
C VAL A 73 0.88 -9.73 -0.26
N ARG A 74 0.80 -8.97 -1.35
CA ARG A 74 0.21 -9.46 -2.61
C ARG A 74 0.98 -10.67 -3.15
N ASP A 75 2.30 -10.60 -3.17
CA ASP A 75 3.14 -11.68 -3.67
C ASP A 75 3.01 -12.94 -2.82
N GLU A 76 2.98 -12.81 -1.49
CA GLU A 76 2.76 -13.92 -0.57
C GLU A 76 1.41 -14.58 -0.81
N LEU A 77 0.36 -13.77 -1.02
CA LEU A 77 -0.98 -14.26 -1.30
C LEU A 77 -1.03 -15.02 -2.63
N GLU A 78 -0.40 -14.48 -3.67
CA GLU A 78 -0.30 -15.13 -4.98
C GLU A 78 0.42 -16.49 -4.89
N GLN A 79 1.49 -16.57 -4.10
CA GLN A 79 2.21 -17.82 -3.86
C GLN A 79 1.36 -18.85 -3.13
N GLU A 80 0.59 -18.43 -2.14
CA GLU A 80 -0.34 -19.30 -1.42
C GLU A 80 -1.44 -19.84 -2.34
N MET A 81 -1.99 -18.99 -3.17
CA MET A 81 -3.00 -19.38 -4.15
C MET A 81 -2.44 -20.35 -5.19
N ALA A 82 -1.22 -20.14 -5.65
CA ALA A 82 -0.54 -21.05 -6.57
C ALA A 82 -0.35 -22.43 -5.95
N ARG A 83 0.13 -22.48 -4.69
CA ARG A 83 0.28 -23.74 -3.95
C ARG A 83 -1.06 -24.45 -3.75
N PHE A 84 -2.11 -23.71 -3.42
CA PHE A 84 -3.45 -24.27 -3.27
C PHE A 84 -3.94 -24.88 -4.57
N ASN A 85 -3.76 -24.22 -5.70
CA ASN A 85 -4.15 -24.72 -7.02
C ASN A 85 -3.36 -25.98 -7.39
N ASP A 86 -2.05 -26.02 -7.13
CA ASP A 86 -1.21 -27.18 -7.38
C ASP A 86 -1.68 -28.39 -6.55
N GLN A 87 -1.98 -28.19 -5.28
CA GLN A 87 -2.51 -29.23 -4.40
C GLN A 87 -3.86 -29.74 -4.89
N ARG A 88 -4.72 -28.83 -5.33
CA ARG A 88 -6.05 -29.17 -5.87
C ARG A 88 -5.93 -30.01 -7.14
N GLU A 89 -5.02 -29.65 -8.02
CA GLU A 89 -4.74 -30.43 -9.25
C GLU A 89 -4.16 -31.79 -8.94
N GLY A 90 -3.25 -31.87 -7.98
CA GLY A 90 -2.69 -33.13 -7.52
C GLY A 90 -3.74 -34.06 -6.93
N LEU A 91 -4.66 -33.52 -6.12
CA LEU A 91 -5.77 -34.29 -5.56
C LEU A 91 -6.71 -34.79 -6.65
N ARG A 92 -7.01 -33.94 -7.64
CA ARG A 92 -7.87 -34.30 -8.76
C ARG A 92 -7.23 -35.42 -9.60
N ALA A 93 -5.96 -35.34 -9.90
CA ALA A 93 -5.20 -36.35 -10.61
C ALA A 93 -5.17 -37.68 -9.84
N TYR A 94 -5.00 -37.61 -8.51
CA TYR A 94 -5.03 -38.78 -7.64
C TYR A 94 -6.41 -39.45 -7.64
N GLU A 95 -7.48 -38.68 -7.54
CA GLU A 95 -8.86 -39.19 -7.58
C GLU A 95 -9.17 -39.86 -8.92
N GLU A 96 -8.77 -39.26 -10.03
CA GLU A 96 -8.91 -39.82 -11.38
C GLU A 96 -8.16 -41.14 -11.52
N SER A 97 -6.92 -41.20 -11.06
CA SER A 97 -6.13 -42.44 -11.02
C SER A 97 -6.79 -43.55 -10.23
N ARG A 98 -7.41 -43.18 -9.10
CA ARG A 98 -8.09 -44.10 -8.22
C ARG A 98 -9.31 -44.74 -8.86
N GLU A 99 -10.02 -44.03 -9.70
CA GLU A 99 -11.18 -44.53 -10.44
C GLU A 99 -10.80 -45.62 -11.46
N TRP A 100 -9.56 -45.61 -11.93
CA TRP A 100 -9.04 -46.62 -12.87
C TRP A 100 -8.54 -47.91 -12.20
N LEU A 101 -8.41 -47.89 -10.90
CA LEU A 101 -8.00 -49.06 -10.11
C LEU A 101 -9.19 -49.89 -9.66
#